data_5be6f97d3cc76298a175fed6ca734c3c
#
_entry.id   5be6f97d3cc76298a175fed6ca734c3c
#
_cell.length_a   1.000
_cell.length_b   1.000
_cell.length_c   1.000
_cell.angle_alpha   90.00
_cell.angle_beta   90.00
_cell.angle_gamma   90.00
#
_symmetry.space_group_name_H-M   'P 1'
#
loop_
_entity.id
_entity.type
_entity.pdbx_description
1 polymer ?
#
loop_
_entity_poly.entity_id
_entity_poly.type
_entity_poly.pdbx_seq_one_letter_code
_entity_poly.pdbx_strand_id
1 'polypeptide(L)'
;MMLGAELVTETVQNIIDGKVTPIPQEQMHTDEPLRPAPKIFRETCEIKWSEHTVDTAHNFVRGLSPYPGAWTTLLSPDGKETVMKIYRTTKEACTKTAQDCPTLLPSANSDKTLRIALPGGILHIHELQLAGKKRMNASDFLRGTSLEGWKVNCD
;
A
#
# COMPACT_ATOMS: atom_id res chain seq x y z
N MET A 1 -9.21 14.47 -7.52
CA MET A 1 -8.71 15.74 -8.13
C MET A 1 -9.83 16.65 -8.62
N MET A 2 -10.91 16.16 -9.24
CA MET A 2 -12.01 17.01 -9.75
C MET A 2 -12.67 17.83 -8.63
N LEU A 3 -13.09 17.19 -7.54
CA LEU A 3 -13.70 17.87 -6.39
C LEU A 3 -12.84 19.02 -5.84
N GLY A 4 -11.52 18.83 -5.72
CA GLY A 4 -10.62 19.89 -5.25
C GLY A 4 -10.54 21.08 -6.20
N ALA A 5 -10.59 20.84 -7.51
CA ALA A 5 -10.60 21.92 -8.50
C ALA A 5 -11.91 22.73 -8.46
N GLU A 6 -13.04 22.04 -8.32
CA GLU A 6 -14.35 22.67 -8.19
C GLU A 6 -14.43 23.54 -6.94
N LEU A 7 -14.02 23.00 -5.78
CA LEU A 7 -14.01 23.73 -4.51
C LEU A 7 -13.10 24.97 -4.55
N VAL A 8 -11.92 24.87 -5.15
CA VAL A 8 -11.01 26.02 -5.28
C VAL A 8 -11.63 27.08 -6.16
N THR A 9 -12.22 26.72 -7.30
CA THR A 9 -12.85 27.66 -8.23
C THR A 9 -14.02 28.39 -7.55
N GLU A 10 -14.90 27.65 -6.88
CA GLU A 10 -16.02 28.22 -6.14
C GLU A 10 -15.55 29.14 -5.01
N THR A 11 -14.55 28.70 -4.22
CA THR A 11 -14.00 29.51 -3.12
C THR A 11 -13.42 30.81 -3.62
N VAL A 12 -12.62 30.79 -4.70
CA VAL A 12 -12.03 31.98 -5.31
C VAL A 12 -13.11 32.94 -5.81
N GLN A 13 -14.15 32.41 -6.47
CA GLN A 13 -15.27 33.23 -6.92
C GLN A 13 -16.00 33.88 -5.75
N ASN A 14 -16.26 33.16 -4.68
CA ASN A 14 -16.90 33.67 -3.48
C ASN A 14 -16.06 34.77 -2.78
N ILE A 15 -14.73 34.64 -2.80
CA ILE A 15 -13.81 35.67 -2.29
C ILE A 15 -13.93 36.97 -3.14
N ILE A 16 -13.89 36.82 -4.46
CA ILE A 16 -14.02 37.95 -5.40
C ILE A 16 -15.35 38.67 -5.22
N ASP A 17 -16.43 37.89 -5.03
CA ASP A 17 -17.78 38.42 -4.83
C ASP A 17 -18.01 39.02 -3.43
N GLY A 18 -17.03 38.93 -2.51
CA GLY A 18 -17.14 39.42 -1.15
C GLY A 18 -18.12 38.62 -0.28
N LYS A 19 -18.42 37.35 -0.65
CA LYS A 19 -19.38 36.49 0.04
C LYS A 19 -18.74 35.65 1.15
N VAL A 20 -17.39 35.69 1.29
CA VAL A 20 -16.68 34.88 2.28
C VAL A 20 -16.33 35.71 3.50
N THR A 21 -16.70 35.20 4.68
CA THR A 21 -16.20 35.70 5.96
C THR A 21 -15.20 34.70 6.52
N PRO A 22 -13.89 35.02 6.56
CA PRO A 22 -12.89 34.12 7.14
C PRO A 22 -13.18 33.85 8.62
N ILE A 23 -13.09 32.60 9.01
CA ILE A 23 -13.23 32.16 10.41
C ILE A 23 -11.83 31.73 10.89
N PRO A 24 -11.31 32.29 11.99
CA PRO A 24 -10.06 31.81 12.59
C PRO A 24 -10.13 30.33 12.91
N GLN A 25 -9.05 29.62 12.64
CA GLN A 25 -9.02 28.15 12.81
C GLN A 25 -9.30 27.72 14.25
N GLU A 26 -8.88 28.54 15.23
CA GLU A 26 -9.11 28.31 16.66
C GLU A 26 -10.59 28.33 17.05
N GLN A 27 -11.44 28.96 16.22
CA GLN A 27 -12.89 29.02 16.41
C GLN A 27 -13.63 27.86 15.73
N MET A 28 -12.92 27.05 14.94
CA MET A 28 -13.49 25.87 14.31
C MET A 28 -13.51 24.71 15.32
N HIS A 29 -14.67 24.49 15.94
CA HIS A 29 -14.87 23.34 16.83
C HIS A 29 -15.19 22.10 16.02
N THR A 30 -14.51 20.99 16.33
CA THR A 30 -14.84 19.65 15.82
C THR A 30 -15.21 18.77 17.00
N ASP A 31 -16.28 17.99 16.87
CA ASP A 31 -16.71 17.06 17.91
C ASP A 31 -15.74 15.87 18.06
N GLU A 32 -14.92 15.63 17.05
CA GLU A 32 -13.91 14.58 17.05
C GLU A 32 -12.49 15.16 17.24
N PRO A 33 -11.60 14.47 17.97
CA PRO A 33 -10.23 14.87 18.08
C PRO A 33 -9.53 14.85 16.70
N LEU A 34 -8.82 15.92 16.39
CA LEU A 34 -8.07 16.01 15.14
C LEU A 34 -7.01 14.93 15.07
N ARG A 35 -7.01 14.18 13.97
CA ARG A 35 -5.97 13.17 13.71
C ARG A 35 -4.70 13.85 13.23
N PRO A 36 -3.53 13.60 13.86
CA PRO A 36 -2.28 14.16 13.40
C PRO A 36 -1.93 13.60 12.01
N ALA A 37 -1.35 14.42 11.17
CA ALA A 37 -0.80 14.03 9.87
C ALA A 37 0.73 14.19 9.90
N PRO A 38 1.47 13.27 10.56
CA PRO A 38 2.91 13.38 10.66
C PRO A 38 3.59 13.20 9.30
N LYS A 39 4.83 13.68 9.21
CA LYS A 39 5.67 13.45 8.03
C LYS A 39 5.87 11.95 7.81
N ILE A 40 5.71 11.53 6.56
CA ILE A 40 5.95 10.15 6.16
C ILE A 40 7.45 9.96 5.89
N PHE A 41 8.08 9.07 6.63
CA PHE A 41 9.48 8.68 6.46
C PHE A 41 9.55 7.34 5.71
N ARG A 42 10.75 6.98 5.24
CA ARG A 42 10.94 5.72 4.53
C ARG A 42 10.58 4.50 5.39
N GLU A 43 10.97 4.54 6.65
CA GLU A 43 10.75 3.47 7.62
C GLU A 43 9.25 3.24 7.86
N THR A 44 8.45 4.31 7.88
CA THR A 44 6.99 4.20 8.01
C THR A 44 6.30 3.63 6.78
N CYS A 45 7.02 3.46 5.66
CA CYS A 45 6.50 2.83 4.45
C CYS A 45 6.82 1.32 4.37
N GLU A 46 7.51 0.77 5.35
CA GLU A 46 7.76 -0.66 5.46
C GLU A 46 6.49 -1.39 5.85
N ILE A 47 6.19 -2.47 5.13
CA ILE A 47 5.03 -3.30 5.46
C ILE A 47 5.44 -4.28 6.56
N LYS A 48 4.98 -4.03 7.76
CA LYS A 48 5.09 -4.96 8.89
C LYS A 48 3.96 -5.97 8.81
N TRP A 49 4.21 -7.06 8.14
CA TRP A 49 3.19 -8.02 7.78
C TRP A 49 2.42 -8.61 8.98
N SER A 50 3.09 -8.78 10.12
CA SER A 50 2.49 -9.25 11.38
C SER A 50 1.39 -8.33 11.93
N GLU A 51 1.43 -7.04 11.57
CA GLU A 51 0.47 -6.03 12.02
C GLU A 51 -0.72 -5.85 11.05
N HIS A 52 -0.72 -6.58 9.91
CA HIS A 52 -1.67 -6.35 8.84
C HIS A 52 -2.59 -7.56 8.58
N THR A 53 -3.88 -7.24 8.38
CA THR A 53 -4.82 -8.11 7.66
C THR A 53 -4.71 -7.83 6.16
N VAL A 54 -5.37 -8.65 5.33
CA VAL A 54 -5.42 -8.44 3.88
C VAL A 54 -6.00 -7.05 3.54
N ASP A 55 -6.98 -6.57 4.30
CA ASP A 55 -7.63 -5.27 4.10
C ASP A 55 -6.70 -4.11 4.43
N THR A 56 -6.05 -4.18 5.59
CA THR A 56 -5.14 -3.11 6.05
C THR A 56 -3.89 -3.06 5.20
N ALA A 57 -3.31 -4.20 4.78
CA ALA A 57 -2.18 -4.27 3.87
C ALA A 57 -2.52 -3.66 2.49
N HIS A 58 -3.69 -4.02 1.92
CA HIS A 58 -4.16 -3.43 0.67
C HIS A 58 -4.30 -1.91 0.76
N ASN A 59 -4.92 -1.41 1.84
CA ASN A 59 -5.11 0.02 2.05
C ASN A 59 -3.77 0.74 2.27
N PHE A 60 -2.83 0.12 2.99
CA PHE A 60 -1.49 0.66 3.21
C PHE A 60 -0.73 0.85 1.88
N VAL A 61 -0.71 -0.18 1.03
CA VAL A 61 -0.10 -0.08 -0.31
C VAL A 61 -0.79 0.99 -1.14
N ARG A 62 -2.11 1.02 -1.16
CA ARG A 62 -2.91 1.98 -1.93
C ARG A 62 -2.66 3.43 -1.46
N GLY A 63 -2.57 3.65 -0.16
CA GLY A 63 -2.33 4.97 0.43
C GLY A 63 -0.95 5.54 0.12
N LEU A 64 0.06 4.69 -0.01
CA LEU A 64 1.44 5.08 -0.27
C LEU A 64 1.82 5.05 -1.76
N SER A 65 0.97 4.54 -2.64
CA SER A 65 1.24 4.44 -4.08
C SER A 65 0.83 5.72 -4.82
N PRO A 66 1.60 6.21 -5.79
CA PRO A 66 2.87 5.69 -6.27
C PRO A 66 4.09 6.17 -5.47
N TYR A 67 3.94 7.16 -4.61
CA TYR A 67 5.02 7.77 -3.84
C TYR A 67 4.56 8.03 -2.41
N PRO A 68 5.38 7.70 -1.41
CA PRO A 68 6.76 7.16 -1.46
C PRO A 68 6.85 5.68 -1.85
N GLY A 69 5.73 4.94 -1.85
CA GLY A 69 5.63 3.53 -2.17
C GLY A 69 5.88 2.62 -0.96
N ALA A 70 4.91 1.74 -0.67
CA ALA A 70 5.07 0.71 0.35
C ALA A 70 6.15 -0.28 -0.07
N TRP A 71 6.94 -0.78 0.88
CA TRP A 71 8.03 -1.71 0.60
C TRP A 71 8.12 -2.82 1.65
N THR A 72 8.74 -3.91 1.25
CA THR A 72 9.04 -5.06 2.11
C THR A 72 10.37 -5.67 1.70
N THR A 73 10.92 -6.54 2.55
CA THR A 73 12.09 -7.34 2.23
C THR A 73 11.67 -8.77 1.89
N LEU A 74 12.16 -9.26 0.76
CA LEU A 74 12.07 -10.65 0.36
C LEU A 74 13.35 -11.37 0.73
N LEU A 75 13.22 -12.54 1.34
CA LEU A 75 14.31 -13.46 1.62
C LEU A 75 14.30 -14.58 0.58
N SER A 76 15.41 -14.72 -0.16
CA SER A 76 15.62 -15.84 -1.06
C SER A 76 16.07 -17.09 -0.29
N PRO A 77 15.98 -18.30 -0.89
CA PRO A 77 16.37 -19.55 -0.24
C PRO A 77 17.84 -19.62 0.20
N ASP A 78 18.70 -18.87 -0.48
CA ASP A 78 20.13 -18.71 -0.18
C ASP A 78 20.42 -17.62 0.88
N GLY A 79 19.37 -17.07 1.50
CA GLY A 79 19.48 -16.06 2.57
C GLY A 79 19.76 -14.64 2.09
N LYS A 80 19.66 -14.38 0.79
CA LYS A 80 19.86 -13.03 0.25
C LYS A 80 18.58 -12.20 0.44
N GLU A 81 18.74 -11.02 1.03
CA GLU A 81 17.68 -10.03 1.18
C GLU A 81 17.55 -9.16 -0.08
N THR A 82 16.32 -8.91 -0.47
CA THR A 82 16.01 -8.05 -1.61
C THR A 82 14.82 -7.16 -1.27
N VAL A 83 15.01 -5.85 -1.29
CA VAL A 83 13.93 -4.88 -1.07
C VAL A 83 13.02 -4.86 -2.29
N MET A 84 11.72 -4.98 -2.04
CA MET A 84 10.65 -4.91 -3.03
C MET A 84 9.66 -3.82 -2.67
N LYS A 85 9.45 -2.85 -3.55
CA LYS A 85 8.33 -1.91 -3.48
C LYS A 85 7.10 -2.50 -4.14
N ILE A 86 5.93 -2.21 -3.58
CA ILE A 86 4.64 -2.69 -4.06
C ILE A 86 3.79 -1.48 -4.43
N TYR A 87 3.20 -1.49 -5.65
CA TYR A 87 2.46 -0.35 -6.17
C TYR A 87 0.97 -0.62 -6.40
N ARG A 88 0.63 -1.82 -6.83
CA ARG A 88 -0.75 -2.18 -7.12
C ARG A 88 -1.08 -3.55 -6.58
N THR A 89 -2.16 -3.60 -5.82
CA THR A 89 -2.67 -4.83 -5.22
C THR A 89 -4.17 -4.96 -5.44
N THR A 90 -4.67 -6.18 -5.36
CA THR A 90 -6.08 -6.52 -5.13
C THR A 90 -6.15 -7.52 -3.98
N LYS A 91 -7.32 -7.70 -3.42
CA LYS A 91 -7.55 -8.60 -2.30
C LYS A 91 -8.61 -9.63 -2.62
N GLU A 92 -8.43 -10.83 -2.13
CA GLU A 92 -9.40 -11.92 -2.18
C GLU A 92 -9.69 -12.35 -0.74
N ALA A 93 -10.97 -12.25 -0.33
CA ALA A 93 -11.37 -12.68 1.00
C ALA A 93 -11.37 -14.21 1.09
N CYS A 94 -10.73 -14.76 2.11
CA CYS A 94 -10.72 -16.19 2.36
C CYS A 94 -10.77 -16.46 3.87
N THR A 95 -11.75 -17.22 4.30
CA THR A 95 -11.96 -17.56 5.74
C THR A 95 -10.96 -18.61 6.26
N LYS A 96 -10.18 -19.25 5.40
CA LYS A 96 -9.26 -20.35 5.76
C LYS A 96 -7.81 -19.92 6.03
N THR A 97 -7.48 -18.64 5.85
CA THR A 97 -6.13 -18.14 6.08
C THR A 97 -5.98 -17.56 7.49
N ALA A 98 -6.18 -18.39 8.51
CA ALA A 98 -5.77 -18.07 9.86
C ALA A 98 -4.32 -18.50 10.05
N GLN A 99 -3.36 -17.72 9.55
CA GLN A 99 -1.93 -17.92 9.82
C GLN A 99 -1.39 -16.65 10.44
N ASP A 100 -0.70 -16.81 11.55
CA ASP A 100 -0.05 -15.72 12.29
C ASP A 100 1.17 -15.14 11.52
N CYS A 101 1.60 -15.80 10.45
CA CYS A 101 2.73 -15.36 9.64
C CYS A 101 2.33 -15.29 8.15
N PRO A 102 2.64 -14.17 7.48
CA PRO A 102 2.37 -14.02 6.06
C PRO A 102 3.15 -15.05 5.26
N THR A 103 2.44 -15.76 4.40
CA THR A 103 3.04 -16.80 3.57
C THR A 103 2.99 -16.42 2.11
N LEU A 104 4.16 -16.47 1.47
CA LEU A 104 4.27 -16.31 0.03
C LEU A 104 3.72 -17.57 -0.63
N LEU A 105 2.63 -17.43 -1.38
CA LEU A 105 1.98 -18.56 -2.04
C LEU A 105 2.67 -18.85 -3.37
N PRO A 106 2.85 -20.15 -3.72
CA PRO A 106 3.36 -20.50 -5.03
C PRO A 106 2.46 -19.93 -6.13
N SER A 107 3.08 -19.52 -7.24
CA SER A 107 2.33 -19.06 -8.40
C SER A 107 1.47 -20.21 -8.94
N ALA A 108 0.15 -20.03 -8.95
CA ALA A 108 -0.70 -20.92 -9.71
C ALA A 108 -0.46 -20.65 -11.21
N ASN A 109 -0.44 -21.68 -12.03
CA ASN A 109 -0.14 -21.60 -13.47
C ASN A 109 -1.04 -20.62 -14.27
N SER A 110 -2.15 -20.19 -13.69
CA SER A 110 -3.10 -19.23 -14.25
C SER A 110 -2.92 -17.79 -13.73
N ASP A 111 -2.25 -17.59 -12.58
CA ASP A 111 -2.18 -16.30 -11.92
C ASP A 111 -0.93 -15.53 -12.31
N LYS A 112 -1.15 -14.37 -12.90
CA LYS A 112 -0.08 -13.42 -13.26
C LYS A 112 0.29 -12.49 -12.10
N THR A 113 -0.01 -12.88 -10.86
CA THR A 113 0.17 -12.07 -9.65
C THR A 113 1.04 -12.78 -8.63
N LEU A 114 1.82 -12.00 -7.89
CA LEU A 114 2.50 -12.48 -6.69
C LEU A 114 1.47 -12.49 -5.55
N ARG A 115 1.34 -13.59 -4.82
CA ARG A 115 0.30 -13.79 -3.81
C ARG A 115 0.89 -13.93 -2.42
N ILE A 116 0.32 -13.21 -1.46
CA ILE A 116 0.67 -13.32 -0.05
C ILE A 116 -0.59 -13.66 0.74
N ALA A 117 -0.56 -14.77 1.47
CA ALA A 117 -1.63 -15.13 2.40
C ALA A 117 -1.47 -14.30 3.69
N LEU A 118 -2.56 -13.68 4.12
CA LEU A 118 -2.67 -12.83 5.31
C LEU A 118 -3.93 -13.19 6.09
N PRO A 119 -4.04 -12.77 7.36
CA PRO A 119 -5.30 -12.85 8.07
C PRO A 119 -6.43 -12.19 7.28
N GLY A 120 -7.52 -12.93 7.06
CA GLY A 120 -8.69 -12.47 6.30
C GLY A 120 -8.64 -12.68 4.80
N GLY A 121 -7.53 -13.17 4.20
CA GLY A 121 -7.51 -13.45 2.77
C GLY A 121 -6.14 -13.52 2.11
N ILE A 122 -6.17 -13.32 0.79
CA ILE A 122 -4.96 -13.33 -0.05
C ILE A 122 -4.80 -11.94 -0.68
N LEU A 123 -3.60 -11.37 -0.52
CA LEU A 123 -3.19 -10.16 -1.20
C LEU A 123 -2.53 -10.53 -2.53
N HIS A 124 -3.10 -10.03 -3.64
CA HIS A 124 -2.55 -10.18 -4.97
C HIS A 124 -1.76 -8.93 -5.35
N ILE A 125 -0.48 -9.07 -5.64
CA ILE A 125 0.40 -8.00 -6.09
C ILE A 125 0.48 -8.05 -7.60
N HIS A 126 0.12 -6.95 -8.27
CA HIS A 126 0.11 -6.81 -9.72
C HIS A 126 1.34 -6.07 -10.24
N GLU A 127 1.81 -5.06 -9.48
CA GLU A 127 2.94 -4.24 -9.87
C GLU A 127 3.91 -4.07 -8.71
N LEU A 128 5.17 -4.25 -9.01
CA LEU A 128 6.25 -4.21 -8.04
C LEU A 128 7.53 -3.59 -8.63
N GLN A 129 8.50 -3.34 -7.77
CA GLN A 129 9.83 -2.90 -8.14
C GLN A 129 10.86 -3.48 -7.19
N LEU A 130 11.81 -4.24 -7.69
CA LEU A 130 12.96 -4.67 -6.90
C LEU A 130 14.02 -3.56 -6.83
N ALA A 131 14.83 -3.58 -5.77
CA ALA A 131 15.96 -2.66 -5.64
C ALA A 131 16.85 -2.71 -6.88
N GLY A 132 17.18 -1.54 -7.43
CA GLY A 132 18.01 -1.42 -8.64
C GLY A 132 17.33 -1.81 -9.97
N LYS A 133 16.04 -2.16 -9.96
CA LYS A 133 15.27 -2.49 -11.17
C LYS A 133 14.20 -1.44 -11.45
N LYS A 134 13.66 -1.45 -12.67
CA LYS A 134 12.49 -0.65 -13.03
C LYS A 134 11.22 -1.27 -12.47
N ARG A 135 10.18 -0.45 -12.28
CA ARG A 135 8.82 -0.92 -11.98
C ARG A 135 8.35 -1.86 -13.08
N MET A 136 7.75 -2.99 -12.69
CA MET A 136 7.33 -4.05 -13.61
C MET A 136 6.04 -4.71 -13.12
N ASN A 137 5.37 -5.43 -14.02
CA ASN A 137 4.25 -6.28 -13.64
C ASN A 137 4.76 -7.53 -12.90
N ALA A 138 3.97 -8.03 -11.96
CA ALA A 138 4.29 -9.27 -11.25
C ALA A 138 4.45 -10.47 -12.19
N SER A 139 3.69 -10.50 -13.31
CA SER A 139 3.84 -11.53 -14.35
C SER A 139 5.24 -11.56 -15.00
N ASP A 140 5.87 -10.39 -15.15
CA ASP A 140 7.22 -10.30 -15.74
C ASP A 140 8.28 -10.76 -14.75
N PHE A 141 8.09 -10.40 -13.47
CA PHE A 141 8.93 -10.88 -12.38
C PHE A 141 8.86 -12.41 -12.24
N LEU A 142 7.66 -12.98 -12.25
CA LEU A 142 7.43 -14.42 -12.09
C LEU A 142 7.92 -15.26 -13.28
N ARG A 143 8.03 -14.69 -14.48
CA ARG A 143 8.65 -15.37 -15.63
C ARG A 143 10.14 -15.59 -15.45
N GLY A 144 10.81 -14.69 -14.76
CA GLY A 144 12.28 -14.73 -14.59
C GLY A 144 12.75 -15.23 -13.22
N THR A 145 11.82 -15.50 -12.27
CA THR A 145 12.17 -15.83 -10.89
C THR A 145 11.25 -16.92 -10.36
N SER A 146 11.80 -18.06 -9.98
CA SER A 146 11.10 -19.04 -9.17
C SER A 146 11.00 -18.52 -7.73
N LEU A 147 9.81 -18.56 -7.17
CA LEU A 147 9.56 -18.16 -5.77
C LEU A 147 9.62 -19.32 -4.78
N GLU A 148 10.04 -20.48 -5.23
CA GLU A 148 10.17 -21.66 -4.37
C GLU A 148 11.19 -21.37 -3.25
N GLY A 149 10.75 -21.52 -2.02
CA GLY A 149 11.56 -21.26 -0.83
C GLY A 149 11.78 -19.78 -0.47
N TRP A 150 11.22 -18.84 -1.24
CA TRP A 150 11.25 -17.43 -0.86
C TRP A 150 10.27 -17.13 0.28
N LYS A 151 10.64 -16.17 1.11
CA LYS A 151 9.82 -15.69 2.23
C LYS A 151 9.72 -14.17 2.21
N VAL A 152 8.65 -13.64 2.78
CA VAL A 152 8.59 -12.23 3.17
C VAL A 152 9.14 -12.09 4.59
N ASN A 153 9.80 -10.97 4.87
CA ASN A 153 10.22 -10.66 6.23
C ASN A 153 8.99 -10.44 7.10
N CYS A 154 8.95 -11.07 8.28
CA CYS A 154 7.82 -11.05 9.21
C CYS A 154 8.10 -10.23 10.48
N ASP A 155 9.22 -9.52 10.54
CA ASP A 155 9.62 -8.71 11.69
C ASP A 155 8.77 -7.44 11.84
#